data_811222678e97db57a088a7e4869044d2
#
_entry.id   811222678e97db57a088a7e4869044d2
#
_cell.length_a   1.000
_cell.length_b   1.000
_cell.length_c   1.000
_cell.angle_alpha   90.00
_cell.angle_beta   90.00
_cell.angle_gamma   90.00
#
_symmetry.space_group_name_H-M   'P 1'
#
loop_
_entity.id
_entity.type
_entity.pdbx_description
1 polymer ?
#
loop_
_entity_poly.entity_id
_entity_poly.type
_entity_poly.pdbx_seq_one_letter_code
_entity_poly.pdbx_strand_id
1 'polypeptide(L)'
;MLENKIKLLTDKTFIKFMIVGVINTIVGTTIMFVFYNVLHLNYWISSASNYFFGSICSYLLNKHFTFHYHEKGWYSLLRFTLNILVCYLTAYGIAKPLMHWILIDYNKVIQENISMLFGMCFFIILNYLGQRFFAFKKR
;
A
#
# COMPACT_ATOMS: atom_id res chain seq x y z
N MET A 1 -26.53 -2.45 14.09
CA MET A 1 -25.08 -2.73 14.00
C MET A 1 -24.65 -3.16 12.61
N LEU A 2 -25.32 -4.09 11.97
CA LEU A 2 -25.05 -4.49 10.57
C LEU A 2 -25.38 -3.36 9.58
N GLU A 3 -26.52 -2.68 9.76
CA GLU A 3 -26.93 -1.55 8.91
C GLU A 3 -25.91 -0.40 8.91
N ASN A 4 -25.32 -0.08 10.06
CA ASN A 4 -24.29 0.92 10.16
C ASN A 4 -22.98 0.52 9.47
N LYS A 5 -22.66 -0.78 9.46
CA LYS A 5 -21.50 -1.31 8.72
C LYS A 5 -21.73 -1.28 7.21
N ILE A 6 -22.94 -1.61 6.77
CA ILE A 6 -23.33 -1.56 5.36
C ILE A 6 -23.36 -0.11 4.87
N LYS A 7 -23.86 0.81 5.69
CA LYS A 7 -23.90 2.24 5.40
C LYS A 7 -22.50 2.86 5.26
N LEU A 8 -21.53 2.38 6.06
CA LEU A 8 -20.12 2.76 5.93
C LEU A 8 -19.48 2.26 4.62
N LEU A 9 -19.91 1.09 4.14
CA LEU A 9 -19.42 0.51 2.88
C LEU A 9 -20.06 1.12 1.63
N THR A 10 -21.22 1.78 1.78
CA THR A 10 -21.96 2.43 0.70
C THR A 10 -21.83 3.95 0.68
N ASP A 11 -21.05 4.51 1.60
CA ASP A 11 -20.81 5.95 1.66
C ASP A 11 -19.98 6.40 0.44
N LYS A 12 -20.34 7.56 -0.10
CA LYS A 12 -19.60 8.18 -1.22
C LYS A 12 -18.11 8.35 -0.91
N THR A 13 -17.77 8.59 0.34
CA THR A 13 -16.38 8.69 0.82
C THR A 13 -15.63 7.38 0.66
N PHE A 14 -16.25 6.25 0.98
CA PHE A 14 -15.66 4.92 0.79
C PHE A 14 -15.41 4.61 -0.68
N ILE A 15 -16.38 4.92 -1.55
CA ILE A 15 -16.25 4.71 -3.00
C ILE A 15 -15.09 5.55 -3.55
N LYS A 16 -14.99 6.81 -3.14
CA LYS A 16 -13.87 7.69 -3.52
C LYS A 16 -12.53 7.14 -3.04
N PHE A 17 -12.47 6.66 -1.81
CA PHE A 17 -11.27 6.02 -1.25
C PHE A 17 -10.86 4.79 -2.06
N MET A 18 -11.82 3.95 -2.45
CA MET A 18 -11.56 2.78 -3.29
C MET A 18 -11.04 3.16 -4.67
N ILE A 19 -11.61 4.19 -5.31
CA ILE A 19 -11.15 4.69 -6.60
C ILE A 19 -9.71 5.19 -6.49
N VAL A 20 -9.41 5.99 -5.49
CA VAL A 20 -8.04 6.47 -5.22
C VAL A 20 -7.09 5.29 -4.97
N GLY A 21 -7.53 4.28 -4.22
CA GLY A 21 -6.76 3.07 -3.97
C GLY A 21 -6.43 2.30 -5.24
N VAL A 22 -7.38 2.16 -6.17
CA VAL A 22 -7.15 1.52 -7.47
C VAL A 22 -6.15 2.33 -8.31
N ILE A 23 -6.31 3.64 -8.39
CA ILE A 23 -5.39 4.53 -9.12
C ILE A 23 -3.97 4.41 -8.55
N ASN A 24 -3.83 4.48 -7.23
CA ASN A 24 -2.54 4.35 -6.55
C ASN A 24 -1.89 3.00 -6.82
N THR A 25 -2.68 1.92 -6.80
CA THR A 25 -2.18 0.57 -7.07
C THR A 25 -1.68 0.46 -8.50
N ILE A 26 -2.40 0.97 -9.48
CA ILE A 26 -1.97 0.95 -10.88
C ILE A 26 -0.68 1.74 -11.07
N VAL A 27 -0.63 2.98 -10.59
CA VAL A 27 0.55 3.86 -10.71
C VAL A 27 1.76 3.26 -10.00
N GLY A 28 1.59 2.90 -8.74
CA GLY A 28 2.67 2.36 -7.92
C GLY A 28 3.22 1.04 -8.44
N THR A 29 2.33 0.12 -8.83
CA THR A 29 2.70 -1.19 -9.38
C THR A 29 3.45 -1.05 -10.69
N THR A 30 3.00 -0.16 -11.57
CA THR A 30 3.69 0.12 -12.84
C THR A 30 5.11 0.62 -12.59
N ILE A 31 5.28 1.58 -11.69
CA ILE A 31 6.60 2.11 -11.30
C ILE A 31 7.49 1.01 -10.74
N MET A 32 6.96 0.19 -9.83
CA MET A 32 7.71 -0.89 -9.20
C MET A 32 8.27 -1.88 -10.23
N PHE A 33 7.44 -2.34 -11.15
CA PHE A 33 7.88 -3.31 -12.17
C PHE A 33 8.80 -2.70 -13.23
N VAL A 34 8.60 -1.44 -13.61
CA VAL A 34 9.52 -0.72 -14.50
C VAL A 34 10.88 -0.55 -13.84
N PHE A 35 10.94 -0.18 -12.58
CA PHE A 35 12.19 -0.03 -11.85
C PHE A 35 12.94 -1.36 -11.74
N TYR A 36 12.25 -2.44 -11.47
CA TYR A 36 12.89 -3.74 -11.37
C TYR A 36 13.30 -4.33 -12.72
N ASN A 37 12.39 -4.39 -13.69
CA ASN A 37 12.60 -5.14 -14.93
C ASN A 37 13.27 -4.32 -16.04
N VAL A 38 13.07 -3.00 -16.08
CA VAL A 38 13.62 -2.12 -17.13
C VAL A 38 14.88 -1.39 -16.66
N LEU A 39 14.83 -0.80 -15.46
CA LEU A 39 15.98 -0.07 -14.91
C LEU A 39 16.95 -0.97 -14.15
N HIS A 40 16.60 -2.24 -13.95
CA HIS A 40 17.41 -3.24 -13.24
C HIS A 40 17.82 -2.83 -11.82
N LEU A 41 16.93 -2.10 -11.13
CA LEU A 41 17.12 -1.77 -9.72
C LEU A 41 16.81 -2.99 -8.84
N ASN A 42 17.32 -2.98 -7.62
CA ASN A 42 17.11 -4.11 -6.72
C ASN A 42 15.65 -4.22 -6.24
N TYR A 43 15.32 -5.37 -5.66
CA TYR A 43 14.00 -5.68 -5.11
C TYR A 43 13.49 -4.61 -4.13
N TRP A 44 14.35 -4.18 -3.20
CA TRP A 44 13.96 -3.24 -2.12
C TRP A 44 13.71 -1.83 -2.65
N ILE A 45 14.55 -1.34 -3.54
CA ILE A 45 14.35 -0.02 -4.16
C ILE A 45 13.10 -0.03 -5.04
N SER A 46 12.92 -1.09 -5.83
CA SER A 46 11.76 -1.22 -6.71
C SER A 46 10.44 -1.27 -5.95
N SER A 47 10.37 -2.11 -4.91
CA SER A 47 9.17 -2.21 -4.07
C SER A 47 8.92 -0.95 -3.25
N ALA A 48 9.96 -0.32 -2.72
CA ALA A 48 9.84 0.94 -1.99
C ALA A 48 9.32 2.08 -2.88
N SER A 49 9.72 2.12 -4.15
CA SER A 49 9.25 3.14 -5.10
C SER A 49 7.74 3.12 -5.31
N ASN A 50 7.12 1.94 -5.32
CA ASN A 50 5.66 1.79 -5.36
C ASN A 50 4.99 2.62 -4.24
N TYR A 51 5.46 2.44 -3.02
CA TYR A 51 4.86 3.09 -1.85
C TYR A 51 5.26 4.54 -1.71
N PHE A 52 6.47 4.91 -2.11
CA PHE A 52 6.91 6.29 -2.12
C PHE A 52 6.03 7.15 -3.05
N PHE A 53 5.93 6.78 -4.31
CA PHE A 53 5.11 7.52 -5.29
C PHE A 53 3.62 7.34 -5.03
N GLY A 54 3.18 6.13 -4.70
CA GLY A 54 1.81 5.84 -4.35
C GLY A 54 1.33 6.60 -3.13
N SER A 55 2.17 6.76 -2.11
CA SER A 55 1.84 7.51 -0.88
C SER A 55 1.68 8.99 -1.14
N ILE A 56 2.51 9.60 -1.96
CA ILE A 56 2.37 11.00 -2.33
C ILE A 56 1.04 11.21 -3.04
N CYS A 57 0.75 10.38 -4.03
CA CYS A 57 -0.50 10.41 -4.78
C CYS A 57 -1.71 10.18 -3.86
N SER A 58 -1.64 9.18 -3.01
CA SER A 58 -2.68 8.84 -2.03
C SER A 58 -2.94 9.97 -1.04
N TYR A 59 -1.88 10.55 -0.49
CA TYR A 59 -2.02 11.66 0.46
C TYR A 59 -2.71 12.87 -0.18
N LEU A 60 -2.28 13.27 -1.37
CA LEU A 60 -2.86 14.42 -2.06
C LEU A 60 -4.32 14.16 -2.47
N LEU A 61 -4.60 13.01 -3.06
CA LEU A 61 -5.96 12.67 -3.51
C LEU A 61 -6.91 12.44 -2.33
N ASN A 62 -6.48 11.76 -1.29
CA ASN A 62 -7.33 11.52 -0.12
C ASN A 62 -7.58 12.79 0.67
N LYS A 63 -6.58 13.65 0.81
CA LYS A 63 -6.74 14.94 1.49
C LYS A 63 -7.76 15.83 0.80
N HIS A 64 -7.68 15.96 -0.53
CA HIS A 64 -8.51 16.90 -1.30
C HIS A 64 -9.79 16.26 -1.83
N PHE A 65 -9.76 15.03 -2.26
CA PHE A 65 -10.87 14.37 -2.95
C PHE A 65 -11.74 13.51 -2.04
N THR A 66 -11.12 12.71 -1.15
CA THR A 66 -11.85 11.74 -0.34
C THR A 66 -12.41 12.36 0.95
N PHE A 67 -11.57 13.05 1.71
CA PHE A 67 -11.90 13.49 3.06
C PHE A 67 -12.15 14.99 3.19
N HIS A 68 -11.83 15.79 2.19
CA HIS A 68 -11.90 17.27 2.28
C HIS A 68 -11.31 17.79 3.60
N TYR A 69 -10.18 17.19 4.00
CA TYR A 69 -9.56 17.41 5.30
C TYR A 69 -8.73 18.68 5.27
N HIS A 70 -9.12 19.66 6.10
CA HIS A 70 -8.49 20.97 6.17
C HIS A 70 -7.62 21.17 7.41
N GLU A 71 -7.57 20.17 8.31
CA GLU A 71 -6.75 20.29 9.51
C GLU A 71 -5.26 20.07 9.18
N LYS A 72 -4.43 20.96 9.72
CA LYS A 72 -2.97 20.86 9.67
C LYS A 72 -2.51 19.86 10.73
N GLY A 73 -2.55 18.56 10.41
CA GLY A 73 -2.18 17.51 11.34
C GLY A 73 -0.87 16.84 10.95
N TRP A 74 0.26 17.31 11.48
CA TRP A 74 1.53 16.60 11.39
C TRP A 74 1.44 15.20 12.00
N TYR A 75 0.62 15.01 13.03
CA TYR A 75 0.41 13.73 13.69
C TYR A 75 -0.26 12.69 12.76
N SER A 76 -1.26 13.09 11.99
CA SER A 76 -1.91 12.18 11.03
C SER A 76 -0.95 11.74 9.94
N LEU A 77 -0.15 12.67 9.42
CA LEU A 77 0.88 12.37 8.42
C LEU A 77 1.95 11.44 8.99
N LEU A 78 2.40 11.68 10.21
CA LEU A 78 3.40 10.84 10.88
C LEU A 78 2.86 9.42 11.10
N ARG A 79 1.65 9.26 11.60
CA ARG A 79 1.00 7.95 11.82
C ARG A 79 0.80 7.21 10.51
N PHE A 80 0.34 7.91 9.48
CA PHE A 80 0.14 7.35 8.15
C PHE A 80 1.46 6.84 7.57
N THR A 81 2.51 7.66 7.65
CA THR A 81 3.85 7.29 7.16
C THR A 81 4.42 6.11 7.93
N LEU A 82 4.32 6.10 9.27
CA LEU A 82 4.77 4.99 10.10
C LEU A 82 4.01 3.71 9.78
N ASN A 83 2.70 3.79 9.60
CA ASN A 83 1.89 2.63 9.22
C ASN A 83 2.34 2.05 7.89
N ILE A 84 2.54 2.87 6.87
CA ILE A 84 3.03 2.43 5.55
C ILE A 84 4.39 1.78 5.68
N LEU A 85 5.32 2.39 6.41
CA LEU A 85 6.68 1.87 6.59
C LEU A 85 6.67 0.50 7.26
N VAL A 86 5.94 0.35 8.36
CA VAL A 86 5.83 -0.92 9.10
C VAL A 86 5.17 -1.99 8.23
N CYS A 87 4.07 -1.67 7.57
CA CYS A 87 3.37 -2.60 6.66
C CYS A 87 4.25 -3.02 5.49
N TYR A 88 5.00 -2.08 4.90
CA TYR A 88 5.92 -2.35 3.81
C TYR A 88 7.04 -3.31 4.25
N LEU A 89 7.74 -2.99 5.32
CA LEU A 89 8.85 -3.82 5.81
C LEU A 89 8.37 -5.22 6.21
N THR A 90 7.21 -5.32 6.84
CA THR A 90 6.63 -6.61 7.24
C THR A 90 6.19 -7.43 6.03
N ALA A 91 5.44 -6.84 5.11
CA ALA A 91 4.90 -7.56 3.95
C ALA A 91 6.01 -8.06 3.02
N TYR A 92 6.92 -7.17 2.63
CA TYR A 92 8.00 -7.51 1.69
C TYR A 92 9.13 -8.29 2.35
N GLY A 93 9.37 -8.05 3.64
CA GLY A 93 10.33 -8.81 4.43
C GLY A 93 9.91 -10.27 4.62
N ILE A 94 8.61 -10.56 4.69
CA ILE A 94 8.07 -11.92 4.73
C ILE A 94 7.97 -12.51 3.31
N ALA A 95 7.54 -11.72 2.33
CA ALA A 95 7.33 -12.18 0.96
C ALA A 95 8.62 -12.71 0.31
N LYS A 96 9.73 -12.01 0.49
CA LYS A 96 11.00 -12.38 -0.14
C LYS A 96 11.51 -13.77 0.25
N PRO A 97 11.71 -14.08 1.55
CA PRO A 97 12.17 -15.41 1.94
C PRO A 97 11.15 -16.51 1.68
N LEU A 98 9.85 -16.21 1.85
CA LEU A 98 8.79 -17.18 1.62
C LEU A 98 8.73 -17.62 0.15
N MET A 99 8.78 -16.66 -0.79
CA MET A 99 8.76 -16.98 -2.22
C MET A 99 10.07 -17.60 -2.69
N HIS A 100 11.19 -17.23 -2.11
CA HIS A 100 12.46 -17.91 -2.36
C HIS A 100 12.38 -19.39 -1.98
N TRP A 101 11.76 -19.71 -0.88
CA TRP A 101 11.58 -21.10 -0.43
C TRP A 101 10.59 -21.88 -1.32
N ILE A 102 9.45 -21.29 -1.67
CA ILE A 102 8.40 -21.92 -2.49
C ILE A 102 8.86 -22.09 -3.94
N LEU A 103 9.58 -21.09 -4.48
CA LEU A 103 10.00 -21.02 -5.88
C LEU A 103 11.49 -21.31 -6.05
N ILE A 104 12.02 -22.21 -5.22
CA ILE A 104 13.47 -22.52 -5.20
C ILE A 104 14.00 -23.01 -6.54
N ASP A 105 13.16 -23.69 -7.34
CA ASP A 105 13.52 -24.23 -8.64
C ASP A 105 13.48 -23.20 -9.78
N TYR A 106 13.03 -21.98 -9.49
CA TYR A 106 12.92 -20.89 -10.46
C TYR A 106 14.08 -19.90 -10.32
N ASN A 107 14.33 -19.13 -11.38
CA ASN A 107 15.39 -18.13 -11.35
C ASN A 107 15.05 -16.95 -10.41
N LYS A 108 16.08 -16.18 -10.05
CA LYS A 108 15.96 -15.05 -9.13
C LYS A 108 14.94 -14.00 -9.58
N VAL A 109 14.88 -13.71 -10.88
CA VAL A 109 13.95 -12.68 -11.44
C VAL A 109 12.51 -13.12 -11.23
N ILE A 110 12.16 -14.36 -11.49
CA ILE A 110 10.82 -14.92 -11.26
C ILE A 110 10.49 -14.90 -9.78
N GLN A 111 11.40 -15.34 -8.92
CA GLN A 111 11.21 -15.35 -7.47
C GLN A 111 10.90 -13.94 -6.95
N GLU A 112 11.67 -12.95 -7.36
CA GLU A 112 11.50 -11.57 -6.89
C GLU A 112 10.26 -10.87 -7.47
N ASN A 113 9.90 -11.10 -8.74
CA ASN A 113 8.67 -10.56 -9.31
C ASN A 113 7.43 -11.13 -8.60
N ILE A 114 7.39 -12.43 -8.34
CA ILE A 114 6.28 -13.07 -7.59
C ILE A 114 6.27 -12.63 -6.14
N SER A 115 7.45 -12.47 -5.52
CA SER A 115 7.59 -11.89 -4.19
C SER A 115 6.97 -10.50 -4.09
N MET A 116 7.21 -9.65 -5.07
CA MET A 116 6.64 -8.30 -5.10
C MET A 116 5.11 -8.32 -5.22
N LEU A 117 4.55 -9.21 -6.05
CA LEU A 117 3.10 -9.40 -6.15
C LEU A 117 2.50 -9.88 -4.84
N PHE A 118 3.10 -10.87 -4.22
CA PHE A 118 2.66 -11.40 -2.93
C PHE A 118 2.79 -10.33 -1.83
N GLY A 119 3.91 -9.62 -1.80
CA GLY A 119 4.16 -8.54 -0.85
C GLY A 119 3.13 -7.42 -0.99
N MET A 120 2.76 -7.06 -2.22
CA MET A 120 1.72 -6.07 -2.49
C MET A 120 0.36 -6.49 -1.94
N CYS A 121 -0.06 -7.73 -2.18
CA CYS A 121 -1.33 -8.25 -1.65
C CYS A 121 -1.32 -8.27 -0.12
N PHE A 122 -0.24 -8.74 0.49
CA PHE A 122 -0.08 -8.80 1.93
C PHE A 122 -0.02 -7.38 2.55
N PHE A 123 0.67 -6.45 1.89
CA PHE A 123 0.69 -5.04 2.29
C PHE A 123 -0.72 -4.44 2.33
N ILE A 124 -1.54 -4.68 1.31
CA ILE A 124 -2.91 -4.15 1.26
C ILE A 124 -3.72 -4.59 2.48
N ILE A 125 -3.61 -5.86 2.87
CA ILE A 125 -4.29 -6.40 4.04
C ILE A 125 -3.78 -5.73 5.32
N LEU A 126 -2.47 -5.68 5.51
CA LEU A 126 -1.85 -5.07 6.69
C LEU A 126 -2.14 -3.57 6.78
N ASN A 127 -2.06 -2.88 5.64
CA ASN A 127 -2.32 -1.44 5.58
C ASN A 127 -3.78 -1.11 5.91
N TYR A 128 -4.73 -1.91 5.42
CA TYR A 128 -6.14 -1.75 5.77
C TYR A 128 -6.37 -1.89 7.28
N LEU A 129 -5.81 -2.94 7.87
CA LEU A 129 -5.92 -3.17 9.31
C LEU A 129 -5.24 -2.06 10.12
N GLY A 130 -4.06 -1.65 9.71
CA GLY A 130 -3.31 -0.58 10.37
C GLY A 130 -3.99 0.78 10.26
N GLN A 131 -4.56 1.11 9.12
CA GLN A 131 -5.32 2.35 8.96
C GLN A 131 -6.57 2.35 9.83
N ARG A 132 -7.29 1.24 9.87
CA ARG A 132 -8.52 1.12 10.64
C ARG A 132 -8.29 1.19 12.14
N PHE A 133 -7.26 0.52 12.65
CA PHE A 133 -7.04 0.38 14.09
C PHE A 133 -6.01 1.34 14.68
N PHE A 134 -5.17 1.95 13.86
CA PHE A 134 -4.09 2.80 14.31
C PHE A 134 -4.13 4.22 13.72
N ALA A 135 -4.09 4.36 12.38
CA ALA A 135 -3.90 5.67 11.75
C ALA A 135 -5.14 6.57 11.87
N PHE A 136 -6.32 6.02 11.68
CA PHE A 136 -7.59 6.74 11.70
C PHE A 136 -8.49 6.36 12.88
N LYS A 137 -7.89 5.85 13.95
CA LYS A 137 -8.63 5.63 15.19
C LYS A 137 -9.07 6.98 15.74
N LYS A 138 -10.37 7.21 15.75
CA LYS A 138 -10.96 8.38 16.40
C LYS A 138 -10.67 8.33 17.91
N ARG A 139 -10.10 9.39 18.41
CA ARG A 139 -9.93 9.61 19.84
C ARG A 139 -11.23 10.13 20.45
#